data_b405407302c5fb5bf00d53a4adf4e9f5
#
_entry.id   b405407302c5fb5bf00d53a4adf4e9f5
#
_cell.length_a   1.000
_cell.length_b   1.000
_cell.length_c   1.000
_cell.angle_alpha   90.00
_cell.angle_beta   90.00
_cell.angle_gamma   90.00
#
_symmetry.space_group_name_H-M   'P 1'
#
loop_
_entity.id
_entity.type
_entity.pdbx_description
1 polymer ?
#
loop_
_entity_poly.entity_id
_entity_poly.type
_entity_poly.pdbx_seq_one_letter_code
_entity_poly.pdbx_strand_id
1 'polypeptide(L)'
;MNPSLAFHSPEAIRNEQERLLRKQIEYVAAHSPFYKKLFSDNQIDPQTIQSLEDLKRIPTTSKDDFANNNELFLAVSNLQIIDWCTTSGTTGNPVIVGLTENDLQRLAHNEYLSFLTAELTQNDCAQLMLTLDKQFMAGMAYYLGLRKIGCGIVRSGPGTPAAQIDIIKRHKVNVLVAVPSFLLKIISFAQGTGIDLNSLGVEKIICIGEAVRNDDLSPNMLATKITDHWNVKLYGTFASTEMQTAFTEDIHGDGYFLQPELLYAEILDDNNNEVAEGETGELTITHFDLEGTPLIRYRTGDICRKLSSQSKSGRNTLKIGPVIGRKNQLIKLNGTTLYPNAIIQTLKEYDLDDFLVVVEKSAVQTDEVKILITSSKAVNYELMIQQLQNRLRVKPVIIHATKSELDALRPRDSRKLIQVIFR
;
A
#
# COMPACT_ATOMS: atom_id res chain seq x y z
N MET A 1 -21.02 -16.85 -11.62
CA MET A 1 -20.47 -16.01 -10.53
C MET A 1 -21.26 -14.72 -10.51
N ASN A 2 -21.75 -14.26 -9.37
CA ASN A 2 -22.31 -12.91 -9.33
C ASN A 2 -21.19 -11.93 -9.69
N PRO A 3 -21.41 -10.97 -10.61
CA PRO A 3 -20.41 -9.95 -10.89
C PRO A 3 -20.10 -9.20 -9.58
N SER A 4 -18.82 -8.86 -9.34
CA SER A 4 -18.43 -8.02 -8.22
C SER A 4 -19.27 -6.75 -8.22
N LEU A 5 -19.61 -6.24 -7.05
CA LEU A 5 -20.36 -4.99 -6.88
C LEU A 5 -19.73 -3.83 -7.68
N ALA A 6 -18.42 -3.85 -7.89
CA ALA A 6 -17.69 -2.86 -8.67
C ALA A 6 -18.20 -2.66 -10.12
N PHE A 7 -18.92 -3.62 -10.69
CA PHE A 7 -19.49 -3.53 -12.05
C PHE A 7 -20.97 -3.12 -12.08
N HIS A 8 -21.59 -2.92 -10.92
CA HIS A 8 -22.97 -2.43 -10.84
C HIS A 8 -23.04 -0.92 -11.15
N SER A 9 -24.26 -0.39 -11.32
CA SER A 9 -24.44 1.05 -11.51
C SER A 9 -23.95 1.82 -10.27
N PRO A 10 -23.49 3.08 -10.42
CA PRO A 10 -23.09 3.92 -9.28
C PRO A 10 -24.17 4.02 -8.19
N GLU A 11 -25.45 4.07 -8.59
CA GLU A 11 -26.57 4.08 -7.66
C GLU A 11 -26.69 2.76 -6.88
N ALA A 12 -26.55 1.61 -7.53
CA ALA A 12 -26.60 0.31 -6.88
C ALA A 12 -25.42 0.12 -5.91
N ILE A 13 -24.22 0.58 -6.30
CA ILE A 13 -23.04 0.60 -5.42
C ILE A 13 -23.31 1.46 -4.19
N ARG A 14 -23.81 2.67 -4.38
CA ARG A 14 -24.12 3.60 -3.29
C ARG A 14 -25.15 3.02 -2.32
N ASN A 15 -26.24 2.47 -2.84
CA ASN A 15 -27.30 1.89 -2.02
C ASN A 15 -26.79 0.73 -1.15
N GLU A 16 -25.93 -0.12 -1.71
CA GLU A 16 -25.31 -1.20 -0.95
C GLU A 16 -24.31 -0.70 0.07
N GLN A 17 -23.48 0.30 -0.27
CA GLN A 17 -22.56 0.93 0.68
C GLN A 17 -23.29 1.61 1.84
N GLU A 18 -24.41 2.28 1.60
CA GLU A 18 -25.23 2.88 2.67
C GLU A 18 -25.88 1.81 3.55
N ARG A 19 -26.31 0.69 2.99
CA ARG A 19 -26.78 -0.46 3.79
C ARG A 19 -25.68 -1.04 4.68
N LEU A 20 -24.47 -1.23 4.13
CA LEU A 20 -23.31 -1.74 4.87
C LEU A 20 -22.83 -0.73 5.92
N LEU A 21 -22.86 0.57 5.60
CA LEU A 21 -22.53 1.64 6.53
C LEU A 21 -23.41 1.58 7.78
N ARG A 22 -24.74 1.56 7.61
CA ARG A 22 -25.68 1.50 8.76
C ARG A 22 -25.35 0.32 9.66
N LYS A 23 -25.17 -0.86 9.08
CA LYS A 23 -24.79 -2.08 9.83
C LYS A 23 -23.48 -1.88 10.61
N GLN A 24 -22.45 -1.30 9.96
CA GLN A 24 -21.15 -1.10 10.60
C GLN A 24 -21.19 -0.04 11.70
N ILE A 25 -21.93 1.06 11.51
CA ILE A 25 -22.10 2.12 12.51
C ILE A 25 -22.83 1.59 13.75
N GLU A 26 -23.92 0.86 13.56
CA GLU A 26 -24.65 0.19 14.65
C GLU A 26 -23.73 -0.77 15.40
N TYR A 27 -22.93 -1.57 14.68
CA TYR A 27 -22.00 -2.51 15.26
C TYR A 27 -20.93 -1.84 16.13
N VAL A 28 -20.23 -0.81 15.60
CA VAL A 28 -19.17 -0.14 16.37
C VAL A 28 -19.73 0.65 17.55
N ALA A 29 -20.94 1.23 17.44
CA ALA A 29 -21.61 1.89 18.52
C ALA A 29 -21.99 0.92 19.66
N ALA A 30 -22.29 -0.33 19.34
CA ALA A 30 -22.64 -1.35 20.32
C ALA A 30 -21.41 -2.04 20.94
N HIS A 31 -20.29 -2.15 20.22
CA HIS A 31 -19.21 -3.06 20.59
C HIS A 31 -17.85 -2.39 20.83
N SER A 32 -17.47 -1.33 20.08
CA SER A 32 -16.17 -0.67 20.27
C SER A 32 -16.21 0.38 21.37
N PRO A 33 -15.41 0.25 22.44
CA PRO A 33 -15.32 1.26 23.49
C PRO A 33 -14.90 2.64 22.95
N PHE A 34 -14.00 2.67 21.97
CA PHE A 34 -13.55 3.92 21.34
C PHE A 34 -14.69 4.65 20.65
N TYR A 35 -15.47 3.97 19.80
CA TYR A 35 -16.56 4.62 19.06
C TYR A 35 -17.74 4.96 19.94
N LYS A 36 -18.04 4.17 21.00
CA LYS A 36 -19.03 4.56 22.02
C LYS A 36 -18.70 5.92 22.61
N LYS A 37 -17.44 6.09 23.03
CA LYS A 37 -16.96 7.35 23.60
C LYS A 37 -17.01 8.48 22.57
N LEU A 38 -16.52 8.24 21.35
CA LEU A 38 -16.48 9.24 20.27
C LEU A 38 -17.89 9.76 19.95
N PHE A 39 -18.88 8.89 19.82
CA PHE A 39 -20.27 9.28 19.57
C PHE A 39 -20.86 10.07 20.73
N SER A 40 -20.64 9.63 21.96
CA SER A 40 -21.11 10.34 23.16
C SER A 40 -20.49 11.72 23.28
N ASP A 41 -19.17 11.84 23.14
CA ASP A 41 -18.44 13.12 23.28
C ASP A 41 -18.87 14.15 22.24
N ASN A 42 -19.23 13.69 21.05
CA ASN A 42 -19.67 14.54 19.93
C ASN A 42 -21.20 14.66 19.82
N GLN A 43 -21.97 14.09 20.76
CA GLN A 43 -23.43 14.12 20.76
C GLN A 43 -24.05 13.57 19.45
N ILE A 44 -23.44 12.53 18.87
CA ILE A 44 -23.89 11.87 17.65
C ILE A 44 -24.76 10.66 18.04
N ASP A 45 -26.01 10.67 17.60
CA ASP A 45 -26.85 9.47 17.66
C ASP A 45 -26.49 8.56 16.46
N PRO A 46 -25.91 7.37 16.68
CA PRO A 46 -25.53 6.45 15.60
C PRO A 46 -26.70 6.07 14.69
N GLN A 47 -27.94 6.06 15.21
CA GLN A 47 -29.12 5.75 14.41
C GLN A 47 -29.47 6.81 13.38
N THR A 48 -28.91 8.02 13.50
CA THR A 48 -29.09 9.11 12.52
C THR A 48 -28.10 9.05 11.34
N ILE A 49 -27.15 8.13 11.37
CA ILE A 49 -26.20 7.94 10.29
C ILE A 49 -26.77 6.89 9.31
N GLN A 50 -27.51 7.39 8.31
CA GLN A 50 -28.27 6.56 7.38
C GLN A 50 -27.70 6.53 5.97
N SER A 51 -26.88 7.54 5.61
CA SER A 51 -26.28 7.71 4.28
C SER A 51 -24.78 7.99 4.34
N LEU A 52 -24.11 7.89 3.21
CA LEU A 52 -22.70 8.28 3.08
C LEU A 52 -22.50 9.79 3.35
N GLU A 53 -23.53 10.60 3.13
CA GLU A 53 -23.49 12.04 3.46
C GLU A 53 -23.51 12.28 4.97
N ASP A 54 -24.31 11.51 5.72
CA ASP A 54 -24.35 11.58 7.18
C ASP A 54 -23.03 11.17 7.82
N LEU A 55 -22.25 10.31 7.15
CA LEU A 55 -20.94 9.86 7.63
C LEU A 55 -19.99 11.04 7.92
N LYS A 56 -20.10 12.14 7.17
CA LYS A 56 -19.30 13.36 7.35
C LYS A 56 -19.49 14.02 8.72
N ARG A 57 -20.57 13.71 9.42
CA ARG A 57 -20.82 14.21 10.78
C ARG A 57 -19.95 13.53 11.83
N ILE A 58 -19.42 12.34 11.53
CA ILE A 58 -18.52 11.61 12.41
C ILE A 58 -17.12 12.21 12.27
N PRO A 59 -16.48 12.64 13.37
CA PRO A 59 -15.08 13.10 13.33
C PRO A 59 -14.15 12.04 12.71
N THR A 60 -13.13 12.50 11.98
CA THR A 60 -12.08 11.61 11.51
C THR A 60 -11.21 11.13 12.66
N THR A 61 -10.70 9.91 12.55
CA THR A 61 -9.70 9.34 13.45
C THR A 61 -8.34 9.27 12.75
N SER A 62 -7.27 9.28 13.51
CA SER A 62 -5.90 9.28 13.01
C SER A 62 -5.13 8.04 13.44
N LYS A 63 -3.93 7.88 12.90
CA LYS A 63 -3.00 6.84 13.33
C LYS A 63 -2.58 7.02 14.79
N ASP A 64 -2.45 8.26 15.27
CA ASP A 64 -2.10 8.54 16.66
C ASP A 64 -3.25 8.18 17.61
N ASP A 65 -4.50 8.47 17.20
CA ASP A 65 -5.68 8.02 17.96
C ASP A 65 -5.70 6.50 18.09
N PHE A 66 -5.43 5.79 17.00
CA PHE A 66 -5.41 4.33 16.98
C PHE A 66 -4.24 3.77 17.81
N ALA A 67 -3.02 4.30 17.66
CA ALA A 67 -1.85 3.83 18.38
C ALA A 67 -1.95 4.07 19.89
N ASN A 68 -2.52 5.22 20.32
CA ASN A 68 -2.65 5.58 21.71
C ASN A 68 -3.83 4.88 22.42
N ASN A 69 -4.81 4.37 21.66
CA ASN A 69 -6.04 3.76 22.18
C ASN A 69 -6.28 2.37 21.58
N ASN A 70 -5.26 1.66 21.17
CA ASN A 70 -5.36 0.46 20.33
C ASN A 70 -6.38 -0.58 20.88
N GLU A 71 -6.34 -0.86 22.20
CA GLU A 71 -7.27 -1.80 22.83
C GLU A 71 -8.73 -1.32 22.81
N LEU A 72 -8.96 -0.01 22.82
CA LEU A 72 -10.32 0.56 22.80
C LEU A 72 -10.99 0.44 21.42
N PHE A 73 -10.19 0.30 20.37
CA PHE A 73 -10.72 0.06 19.01
C PHE A 73 -11.24 -1.35 18.82
N LEU A 74 -10.78 -2.34 19.63
CA LEU A 74 -11.30 -3.70 19.55
C LEU A 74 -12.80 -3.70 19.86
N ALA A 75 -13.56 -4.32 18.98
CA ALA A 75 -15.01 -4.45 19.11
C ALA A 75 -15.46 -5.89 19.47
N VAL A 76 -14.50 -6.74 19.79
CA VAL A 76 -14.71 -8.13 20.26
C VAL A 76 -13.76 -8.41 21.43
N SER A 77 -14.04 -9.50 22.16
CA SER A 77 -13.09 -9.96 23.18
C SER A 77 -11.86 -10.61 22.56
N ASN A 78 -10.73 -10.58 23.24
CA ASN A 78 -9.47 -11.20 22.79
C ASN A 78 -9.64 -12.72 22.49
N LEU A 79 -10.63 -13.37 23.12
CA LEU A 79 -10.92 -14.79 22.90
C LEU A 79 -11.54 -15.09 21.52
N GLN A 80 -12.05 -14.08 20.85
CA GLN A 80 -12.63 -14.19 19.49
C GLN A 80 -11.61 -13.86 18.41
N ILE A 81 -10.42 -13.37 18.77
CA ILE A 81 -9.37 -13.06 17.82
C ILE A 81 -8.63 -14.35 17.44
N ILE A 82 -8.59 -14.61 16.14
CA ILE A 82 -7.93 -15.78 15.56
C ILE A 82 -6.52 -15.43 15.07
N ASP A 83 -6.30 -14.19 14.56
CA ASP A 83 -5.00 -13.74 14.10
C ASP A 83 -4.71 -12.31 14.58
N TRP A 84 -3.47 -12.10 15.01
CA TRP A 84 -2.96 -10.81 15.43
C TRP A 84 -1.96 -10.29 14.41
N CYS A 85 -2.26 -9.14 13.82
CA CYS A 85 -1.38 -8.47 12.86
C CYS A 85 -0.84 -7.17 13.45
N THR A 86 0.38 -6.78 13.02
CA THR A 86 0.99 -5.52 13.43
C THR A 86 1.51 -4.73 12.24
N THR A 87 1.48 -3.41 12.36
CA THR A 87 2.19 -2.54 11.40
C THR A 87 3.70 -2.59 11.64
N SER A 88 4.49 -2.12 10.67
CA SER A 88 5.96 -2.15 10.77
C SER A 88 6.56 -1.16 11.78
N GLY A 89 5.75 -0.28 12.38
CA GLY A 89 6.20 0.67 13.41
C GLY A 89 7.26 1.68 12.97
N THR A 90 7.49 1.86 11.67
CA THR A 90 8.57 2.72 11.13
C THR A 90 8.47 4.20 11.51
N THR A 91 7.32 4.65 12.00
CA THR A 91 7.03 6.05 12.33
C THR A 91 6.54 6.25 13.77
N GLY A 92 6.61 5.24 14.64
CA GLY A 92 6.11 5.32 16.01
C GLY A 92 5.73 3.95 16.58
N ASN A 93 4.87 3.91 17.57
CA ASN A 93 4.36 2.68 18.12
C ASN A 93 3.61 1.87 17.05
N PRO A 94 3.90 0.56 16.89
CA PRO A 94 3.14 -0.27 15.97
C PRO A 94 1.69 -0.36 16.42
N VAL A 95 0.74 -0.26 15.48
CA VAL A 95 -0.65 -0.57 15.78
C VAL A 95 -0.90 -2.06 15.60
N ILE A 96 -1.74 -2.60 16.48
CA ILE A 96 -2.13 -4.01 16.50
C ILE A 96 -3.55 -4.11 15.97
N VAL A 97 -3.77 -5.05 15.07
CA VAL A 97 -5.06 -5.37 14.48
C VAL A 97 -5.40 -6.80 14.85
N GLY A 98 -6.53 -7.00 15.50
CA GLY A 98 -7.07 -8.31 15.81
C GLY A 98 -8.11 -8.70 14.75
N LEU A 99 -8.03 -9.92 14.22
CA LEU A 99 -8.92 -10.46 13.20
C LEU A 99 -9.71 -11.63 13.77
N THR A 100 -11.04 -11.61 13.59
CA THR A 100 -11.91 -12.77 13.84
C THR A 100 -11.87 -13.73 12.66
N GLU A 101 -12.55 -14.88 12.78
CA GLU A 101 -12.72 -15.79 11.63
C GLU A 101 -13.48 -15.11 10.47
N ASN A 102 -14.49 -14.30 10.77
CA ASN A 102 -15.21 -13.53 9.75
C ASN A 102 -14.32 -12.49 9.06
N ASP A 103 -13.44 -11.82 9.83
CA ASP A 103 -12.46 -10.87 9.28
C ASP A 103 -11.46 -11.58 8.37
N LEU A 104 -11.00 -12.80 8.71
CA LEU A 104 -10.14 -13.61 7.86
C LEU A 104 -10.82 -14.03 6.56
N GLN A 105 -12.11 -14.38 6.62
CA GLN A 105 -12.89 -14.69 5.42
C GLN A 105 -13.13 -13.47 4.56
N ARG A 106 -13.36 -12.30 5.18
CA ARG A 106 -13.45 -11.00 4.50
C ARG A 106 -12.12 -10.64 3.82
N LEU A 107 -11.00 -10.83 4.52
CA LEU A 107 -9.65 -10.61 3.97
C LEU A 107 -9.38 -11.55 2.78
N ALA A 108 -9.76 -12.81 2.88
CA ALA A 108 -9.69 -13.76 1.77
C ALA A 108 -10.54 -13.33 0.58
N HIS A 109 -11.72 -12.74 0.82
CA HIS A 109 -12.58 -12.22 -0.23
C HIS A 109 -11.98 -10.98 -0.90
N ASN A 110 -11.40 -10.07 -0.14
CA ASN A 110 -10.67 -8.92 -0.68
C ASN A 110 -9.58 -9.35 -1.66
N GLU A 111 -8.70 -10.26 -1.23
CA GLU A 111 -7.60 -10.69 -2.09
C GLU A 111 -8.07 -11.54 -3.28
N TYR A 112 -9.15 -12.30 -3.11
CA TYR A 112 -9.82 -12.98 -4.23
C TYR A 112 -10.23 -11.97 -5.32
N LEU A 113 -10.89 -10.87 -4.94
CA LEU A 113 -11.32 -9.81 -5.86
C LEU A 113 -10.11 -9.07 -6.46
N SER A 114 -9.08 -8.82 -5.66
CA SER A 114 -7.83 -8.19 -6.09
C SER A 114 -7.12 -9.02 -7.14
N PHE A 115 -6.98 -10.32 -6.93
CA PHE A 115 -6.37 -11.21 -7.90
C PHE A 115 -7.21 -11.40 -9.17
N LEU A 116 -8.54 -11.43 -9.06
CA LEU A 116 -9.42 -11.42 -10.24
C LEU A 116 -9.27 -10.11 -11.03
N THR A 117 -9.04 -8.98 -10.36
CA THR A 117 -8.76 -7.69 -11.02
C THR A 117 -7.46 -7.76 -11.82
N ALA A 118 -6.46 -8.48 -11.32
CA ALA A 118 -5.20 -8.77 -11.98
C ALA A 118 -5.26 -10.01 -12.93
N GLU A 119 -6.45 -10.42 -13.33
CA GLU A 119 -6.69 -11.52 -14.28
C GLU A 119 -6.16 -12.89 -13.86
N LEU A 120 -6.06 -13.18 -12.56
CA LEU A 120 -5.72 -14.52 -12.07
C LEU A 120 -6.90 -15.45 -12.17
N THR A 121 -6.61 -16.71 -12.46
CA THR A 121 -7.59 -17.79 -12.60
C THR A 121 -7.16 -19.04 -11.83
N GLN A 122 -8.03 -20.04 -11.76
CA GLN A 122 -7.71 -21.35 -11.17
C GLN A 122 -6.62 -22.13 -11.91
N ASN A 123 -6.29 -21.73 -13.15
CA ASN A 123 -5.26 -22.38 -13.97
C ASN A 123 -3.86 -21.82 -13.71
N ASP A 124 -3.74 -20.75 -12.92
CA ASP A 124 -2.47 -20.14 -12.58
C ASP A 124 -1.75 -20.90 -11.45
N CYS A 125 -0.43 -20.73 -11.39
CA CYS A 125 0.41 -21.16 -10.29
C CYS A 125 1.19 -19.95 -9.76
N ALA A 126 0.83 -19.47 -8.57
CA ALA A 126 1.38 -18.25 -7.98
C ALA A 126 2.47 -18.56 -6.94
N GLN A 127 3.61 -17.87 -7.04
CA GLN A 127 4.70 -17.91 -6.05
C GLN A 127 4.66 -16.68 -5.15
N LEU A 128 4.54 -16.90 -3.85
CA LEU A 128 4.58 -15.86 -2.82
C LEU A 128 6.03 -15.63 -2.37
N MET A 129 6.67 -14.56 -2.87
CA MET A 129 8.05 -14.16 -2.53
C MET A 129 8.09 -13.20 -1.34
N LEU A 130 7.27 -13.40 -0.34
CA LEU A 130 7.11 -12.53 0.81
C LEU A 130 6.94 -13.34 2.08
N THR A 131 7.17 -12.70 3.23
CA THR A 131 7.02 -13.37 4.52
C THR A 131 5.55 -13.68 4.84
N LEU A 132 5.30 -14.84 5.44
CA LEU A 132 3.99 -15.24 5.94
C LEU A 132 3.95 -15.24 7.48
N ASP A 133 5.07 -14.93 8.12
CA ASP A 133 5.24 -14.88 9.57
C ASP A 133 5.33 -13.43 10.08
N LYS A 134 5.78 -13.24 11.34
CA LYS A 134 6.04 -11.94 11.97
C LYS A 134 4.81 -11.02 12.03
N GLN A 135 3.63 -11.60 12.20
CA GLN A 135 2.37 -10.85 12.26
C GLN A 135 2.12 -9.97 11.02
N PHE A 136 2.65 -10.40 9.86
CA PHE A 136 2.49 -9.68 8.60
C PHE A 136 1.21 -10.11 7.88
N MET A 137 0.19 -9.24 7.92
CA MET A 137 -1.15 -9.51 7.38
C MET A 137 -1.12 -9.95 5.91
N ALA A 138 -0.35 -9.26 5.07
CA ALA A 138 -0.40 -9.46 3.61
C ALA A 138 0.00 -10.89 3.21
N GLY A 139 0.95 -11.54 3.92
CA GLY A 139 1.34 -12.91 3.61
C GLY A 139 0.19 -13.90 3.70
N MET A 140 -0.57 -13.84 4.80
CA MET A 140 -1.75 -14.67 5.01
C MET A 140 -2.88 -14.26 4.08
N ALA A 141 -3.11 -12.97 3.90
CA ALA A 141 -4.13 -12.43 3.01
C ALA A 141 -4.00 -12.99 1.59
N TYR A 142 -2.81 -12.88 0.99
CA TYR A 142 -2.55 -13.39 -0.35
C TYR A 142 -2.74 -14.91 -0.45
N TYR A 143 -2.27 -15.65 0.55
CA TYR A 143 -2.48 -17.10 0.59
C TYR A 143 -3.96 -17.46 0.60
N LEU A 144 -4.76 -16.80 1.44
CA LEU A 144 -6.20 -17.05 1.55
C LEU A 144 -6.95 -16.66 0.27
N GLY A 145 -6.60 -15.52 -0.34
CA GLY A 145 -7.19 -15.08 -1.61
C GLY A 145 -6.91 -16.04 -2.77
N LEU A 146 -5.65 -16.43 -2.94
CA LEU A 146 -5.25 -17.42 -3.97
C LEU A 146 -5.92 -18.79 -3.74
N ARG A 147 -6.02 -19.22 -2.47
CA ARG A 147 -6.75 -20.44 -2.13
C ARG A 147 -8.23 -20.35 -2.53
N LYS A 148 -8.84 -19.16 -2.37
CA LYS A 148 -10.23 -18.92 -2.78
C LYS A 148 -10.42 -18.92 -4.29
N ILE A 149 -9.40 -18.52 -5.07
CA ILE A 149 -9.37 -18.68 -6.53
C ILE A 149 -9.29 -20.16 -6.92
N GLY A 150 -8.59 -20.97 -6.13
CA GLY A 150 -8.35 -22.39 -6.42
C GLY A 150 -7.13 -22.61 -7.32
N CYS A 151 -6.22 -21.64 -7.44
CA CYS A 151 -4.98 -21.79 -8.20
C CYS A 151 -3.88 -22.50 -7.40
N GLY A 152 -2.79 -22.89 -8.08
CA GLY A 152 -1.60 -23.42 -7.42
C GLY A 152 -0.90 -22.35 -6.59
N ILE A 153 -0.40 -22.69 -5.40
CA ILE A 153 0.27 -21.73 -4.50
C ILE A 153 1.62 -22.28 -4.05
N VAL A 154 2.68 -21.56 -4.33
CA VAL A 154 4.04 -21.86 -3.86
C VAL A 154 4.47 -20.80 -2.86
N ARG A 155 4.58 -21.17 -1.59
CA ARG A 155 4.99 -20.30 -0.49
C ARG A 155 6.52 -20.34 -0.37
N SER A 156 7.23 -19.59 -1.21
CA SER A 156 8.70 -19.55 -1.19
C SER A 156 9.26 -18.68 -0.07
N GLY A 157 8.49 -17.69 0.37
CA GLY A 157 9.00 -16.69 1.31
C GLY A 157 10.10 -15.80 0.70
N PRO A 158 10.72 -14.92 1.50
CA PRO A 158 11.93 -14.23 1.13
C PRO A 158 13.09 -15.23 0.89
N GLY A 159 13.94 -14.94 -0.11
CA GLY A 159 15.06 -15.85 -0.43
C GLY A 159 16.04 -15.22 -1.41
N THR A 160 17.06 -15.98 -1.80
CA THR A 160 18.03 -15.55 -2.80
C THR A 160 17.43 -15.61 -4.21
N PRO A 161 17.88 -14.77 -5.16
CA PRO A 161 17.46 -14.85 -6.56
C PRO A 161 17.57 -16.26 -7.15
N ALA A 162 18.67 -16.96 -6.87
CA ALA A 162 18.90 -18.34 -7.34
C ALA A 162 17.80 -19.30 -6.85
N ALA A 163 17.48 -19.28 -5.55
CA ALA A 163 16.45 -20.13 -4.98
C ALA A 163 15.06 -19.83 -5.56
N GLN A 164 14.75 -18.54 -5.78
CA GLN A 164 13.47 -18.16 -6.36
C GLN A 164 13.31 -18.65 -7.81
N ILE A 165 14.36 -18.51 -8.63
CA ILE A 165 14.37 -19.01 -10.01
C ILE A 165 14.24 -20.55 -10.05
N ASP A 166 14.93 -21.26 -9.16
CA ASP A 166 14.84 -22.73 -9.08
C ASP A 166 13.40 -23.18 -8.77
N ILE A 167 12.73 -22.48 -7.86
CA ILE A 167 11.33 -22.74 -7.51
C ILE A 167 10.41 -22.46 -8.70
N ILE A 168 10.59 -21.35 -9.44
CA ILE A 168 9.81 -21.03 -10.65
C ILE A 168 9.91 -22.19 -11.65
N LYS A 169 11.12 -22.66 -11.95
CA LYS A 169 11.37 -23.78 -12.88
C LYS A 169 10.71 -25.07 -12.41
N ARG A 170 10.88 -25.42 -11.13
CA ARG A 170 10.42 -26.68 -10.56
C ARG A 170 8.91 -26.81 -10.54
N HIS A 171 8.20 -25.69 -10.23
CA HIS A 171 6.76 -25.70 -10.07
C HIS A 171 6.00 -25.10 -11.27
N LYS A 172 6.71 -24.71 -12.34
CA LYS A 172 6.14 -24.05 -13.52
C LYS A 172 5.26 -22.85 -13.15
N VAL A 173 5.81 -22.02 -12.27
CA VAL A 173 5.13 -20.81 -11.78
C VAL A 173 4.93 -19.82 -12.93
N ASN A 174 3.72 -19.31 -13.11
CA ASN A 174 3.40 -18.30 -14.11
C ASN A 174 2.97 -16.95 -13.50
N VAL A 175 2.76 -16.88 -12.19
CA VAL A 175 2.43 -15.66 -11.47
C VAL A 175 3.37 -15.45 -10.28
N LEU A 176 3.92 -14.25 -10.14
CA LEU A 176 4.72 -13.87 -8.96
C LEU A 176 3.97 -12.84 -8.12
N VAL A 177 4.04 -12.98 -6.80
CA VAL A 177 3.66 -11.92 -5.85
C VAL A 177 4.94 -11.47 -5.17
N ALA A 178 5.42 -10.29 -5.52
CA ALA A 178 6.75 -9.84 -5.14
C ALA A 178 6.87 -8.32 -4.95
N VAL A 179 7.89 -7.90 -4.20
CA VAL A 179 8.31 -6.50 -4.14
C VAL A 179 9.13 -6.18 -5.39
N PRO A 180 8.75 -5.14 -6.18
CA PRO A 180 9.39 -4.82 -7.45
C PRO A 180 10.91 -4.66 -7.40
N SER A 181 11.46 -4.01 -6.37
CA SER A 181 12.92 -3.86 -6.23
C SER A 181 13.66 -5.20 -6.08
N PHE A 182 12.99 -6.24 -5.57
CA PHE A 182 13.58 -7.59 -5.49
C PHE A 182 13.67 -8.26 -6.88
N LEU A 183 12.75 -7.95 -7.78
CA LEU A 183 12.78 -8.46 -9.16
C LEU A 183 14.03 -7.98 -9.91
N LEU A 184 14.51 -6.76 -9.64
CA LEU A 184 15.76 -6.27 -10.23
C LEU A 184 16.97 -7.13 -9.79
N LYS A 185 16.96 -7.66 -8.55
CA LYS A 185 18.00 -8.59 -8.09
C LYS A 185 17.92 -9.93 -8.81
N ILE A 186 16.71 -10.41 -9.11
CA ILE A 186 16.47 -11.62 -9.91
C ILE A 186 16.99 -11.41 -11.33
N ILE A 187 16.67 -10.28 -11.96
CA ILE A 187 17.13 -9.90 -13.31
C ILE A 187 18.67 -9.84 -13.35
N SER A 188 19.29 -9.13 -12.42
CA SER A 188 20.76 -9.01 -12.35
C SER A 188 21.44 -10.37 -12.18
N PHE A 189 20.90 -11.24 -11.32
CA PHE A 189 21.40 -12.60 -11.13
C PHE A 189 21.25 -13.44 -12.40
N ALA A 190 20.10 -13.38 -13.07
CA ALA A 190 19.84 -14.12 -14.30
C ALA A 190 20.80 -13.70 -15.43
N GLN A 191 21.03 -12.38 -15.59
CA GLN A 191 22.02 -11.85 -16.53
C GLN A 191 23.43 -12.34 -16.24
N GLY A 192 23.85 -12.31 -14.97
CA GLY A 192 25.18 -12.76 -14.54
C GLY A 192 25.40 -14.27 -14.69
N THR A 193 24.33 -15.07 -14.77
CA THR A 193 24.37 -16.54 -14.88
C THR A 193 23.92 -17.05 -16.24
N GLY A 194 23.56 -16.17 -17.18
CA GLY A 194 23.10 -16.56 -18.53
C GLY A 194 21.71 -17.21 -18.55
N ILE A 195 20.86 -16.98 -17.53
CA ILE A 195 19.50 -17.50 -17.48
C ILE A 195 18.59 -16.55 -18.26
N ASP A 196 17.88 -17.08 -19.26
CA ASP A 196 16.80 -16.34 -19.93
C ASP A 196 15.51 -16.41 -19.10
N LEU A 197 15.13 -15.28 -18.48
CA LEU A 197 13.90 -15.16 -17.69
C LEU A 197 12.65 -15.36 -18.51
N ASN A 198 12.66 -15.00 -19.80
CA ASN A 198 11.51 -15.16 -20.69
C ASN A 198 11.20 -16.63 -20.99
N SER A 199 12.18 -17.50 -20.84
CA SER A 199 12.00 -18.95 -20.99
C SER A 199 11.34 -19.62 -19.78
N LEU A 200 11.18 -18.90 -18.65
CA LEU A 200 10.65 -19.48 -17.41
C LEU A 200 9.13 -19.61 -17.37
N GLY A 201 8.41 -18.97 -18.30
CA GLY A 201 6.95 -19.05 -18.39
C GLY A 201 6.20 -18.15 -17.39
N VAL A 202 6.88 -17.21 -16.73
CA VAL A 202 6.20 -16.21 -15.90
C VAL A 202 5.51 -15.19 -16.79
N GLU A 203 4.23 -14.94 -16.54
CA GLU A 203 3.38 -14.05 -17.36
C GLU A 203 2.96 -12.80 -16.60
N LYS A 204 2.70 -12.92 -15.29
CA LYS A 204 2.10 -11.87 -14.45
C LYS A 204 2.90 -11.68 -13.17
N ILE A 205 3.02 -10.43 -12.76
CA ILE A 205 3.63 -10.08 -11.46
C ILE A 205 2.69 -9.13 -10.71
N ILE A 206 2.26 -9.55 -9.53
CA ILE A 206 1.53 -8.73 -8.58
C ILE A 206 2.56 -7.98 -7.74
N CYS A 207 2.63 -6.68 -7.97
CA CYS A 207 3.61 -5.78 -7.37
C CYS A 207 3.11 -5.24 -6.04
N ILE A 208 3.80 -5.59 -4.96
CA ILE A 208 3.41 -5.23 -3.60
C ILE A 208 4.44 -4.33 -2.92
N GLY A 209 3.98 -3.42 -2.06
CA GLY A 209 4.82 -2.62 -1.17
C GLY A 209 5.61 -1.49 -1.83
N GLU A 210 5.69 -1.46 -3.15
CA GLU A 210 6.33 -0.39 -3.93
C GLU A 210 5.48 -0.08 -5.16
N ALA A 211 5.33 1.22 -5.49
CA ALA A 211 4.60 1.63 -6.67
C ALA A 211 5.36 1.29 -7.97
N VAL A 212 4.62 0.90 -8.99
CA VAL A 212 5.11 0.64 -10.37
C VAL A 212 4.63 1.70 -11.37
N ARG A 213 3.88 2.69 -10.90
CA ARG A 213 3.39 3.82 -11.70
C ARG A 213 3.88 5.15 -11.17
N ASN A 214 4.04 6.11 -12.08
CA ASN A 214 4.17 7.53 -11.78
C ASN A 214 2.78 8.13 -11.47
N ASP A 215 2.75 9.38 -11.00
CA ASP A 215 1.51 10.08 -10.69
C ASP A 215 0.58 10.29 -11.91
N ASP A 216 1.14 10.31 -13.11
CA ASP A 216 0.41 10.35 -14.40
C ASP A 216 -0.01 8.95 -14.90
N LEU A 217 0.14 7.92 -14.07
CA LEU A 217 -0.14 6.50 -14.34
C LEU A 217 0.78 5.84 -15.38
N SER A 218 1.74 6.54 -15.95
CA SER A 218 2.78 5.91 -16.79
C SER A 218 3.63 4.93 -15.95
N PRO A 219 4.20 3.89 -16.57
CA PRO A 219 5.18 3.04 -15.89
C PRO A 219 6.32 3.88 -15.30
N ASN A 220 6.64 3.68 -14.04
CA ASN A 220 7.80 4.34 -13.45
C ASN A 220 9.10 3.63 -13.83
N MET A 221 10.25 4.21 -13.49
CA MET A 221 11.56 3.64 -13.82
C MET A 221 11.74 2.21 -13.32
N LEU A 222 11.16 1.87 -12.17
CA LEU A 222 11.24 0.51 -11.63
C LEU A 222 10.48 -0.50 -12.50
N ALA A 223 9.26 -0.14 -12.93
CA ALA A 223 8.49 -0.93 -13.88
C ALA A 223 9.22 -1.07 -15.23
N THR A 224 9.74 0.02 -15.77
CA THR A 224 10.48 0.02 -17.03
C THR A 224 11.70 -0.91 -16.97
N LYS A 225 12.55 -0.78 -15.93
CA LYS A 225 13.69 -1.68 -15.74
C LYS A 225 13.32 -3.17 -15.65
N ILE A 226 12.13 -3.47 -15.13
CA ILE A 226 11.65 -4.87 -15.09
C ILE A 226 11.22 -5.31 -16.48
N THR A 227 10.37 -4.55 -17.16
CA THR A 227 9.78 -4.93 -18.45
C THR A 227 10.77 -4.88 -19.61
N ASP A 228 11.83 -4.10 -19.53
CA ASP A 228 12.93 -4.10 -20.51
C ASP A 228 13.70 -5.43 -20.54
N HIS A 229 13.67 -6.20 -19.44
CA HIS A 229 14.42 -7.45 -19.32
C HIS A 229 13.55 -8.68 -19.16
N TRP A 230 12.29 -8.51 -18.82
CA TRP A 230 11.36 -9.60 -18.58
C TRP A 230 10.00 -9.29 -19.19
N ASN A 231 9.58 -10.08 -20.16
CA ASN A 231 8.30 -9.90 -20.85
C ASN A 231 7.13 -10.37 -19.96
N VAL A 232 6.74 -9.54 -19.02
CA VAL A 232 5.69 -9.81 -18.02
C VAL A 232 4.72 -8.65 -17.91
N LYS A 233 3.49 -8.94 -17.49
CA LYS A 233 2.51 -7.92 -17.10
C LYS A 233 2.68 -7.58 -15.62
N LEU A 234 2.76 -6.29 -15.29
CA LEU A 234 2.85 -5.80 -13.91
C LEU A 234 1.50 -5.27 -13.45
N TYR A 235 1.05 -5.72 -12.30
CA TYR A 235 -0.16 -5.25 -11.63
C TYR A 235 0.22 -4.65 -10.28
N GLY A 236 0.02 -3.33 -10.12
CA GLY A 236 0.26 -2.66 -8.86
C GLY A 236 -0.84 -2.94 -7.84
N THR A 237 -0.46 -3.07 -6.58
CA THR A 237 -1.40 -3.10 -5.47
C THR A 237 -1.00 -2.12 -4.39
N PHE A 238 -1.99 -1.47 -3.79
CA PHE A 238 -1.83 -0.62 -2.63
C PHE A 238 -2.68 -1.15 -1.48
N ALA A 239 -2.06 -1.49 -0.37
CA ALA A 239 -2.69 -2.01 0.83
C ALA A 239 -1.97 -1.55 2.09
N SER A 240 -2.67 -1.48 3.21
CA SER A 240 -2.07 -1.32 4.54
C SER A 240 -2.73 -2.26 5.54
N THR A 241 -2.04 -2.52 6.65
CA THR A 241 -2.58 -3.35 7.73
C THR A 241 -3.84 -2.71 8.31
N GLU A 242 -3.86 -1.40 8.43
CA GLU A 242 -5.00 -0.64 8.95
C GLU A 242 -6.22 -0.73 8.03
N MET A 243 -6.02 -0.70 6.71
CA MET A 243 -7.14 -0.81 5.75
C MET A 243 -7.76 -2.19 5.68
N GLN A 244 -7.01 -3.25 5.96
CA GLN A 244 -7.46 -4.65 5.84
C GLN A 244 -8.11 -4.96 4.48
N THR A 245 -7.70 -4.23 3.48
CA THR A 245 -8.10 -4.35 2.07
C THR A 245 -6.96 -3.90 1.17
N ALA A 246 -7.09 -4.18 -0.12
CA ALA A 246 -6.19 -3.71 -1.15
C ALA A 246 -6.95 -2.96 -2.25
N PHE A 247 -6.33 -1.92 -2.77
CA PHE A 247 -6.67 -1.34 -4.06
C PHE A 247 -5.76 -1.97 -5.11
N THR A 248 -6.33 -2.47 -6.19
CA THR A 248 -5.57 -3.22 -7.20
C THR A 248 -5.83 -2.64 -8.58
N GLU A 249 -4.76 -2.52 -9.36
CA GLU A 249 -4.80 -2.11 -10.76
C GLU A 249 -5.24 -3.29 -11.64
N ASP A 250 -5.94 -2.98 -12.74
CA ASP A 250 -6.26 -3.96 -13.79
C ASP A 250 -5.26 -3.89 -14.95
N ILE A 251 -5.54 -4.65 -16.02
CA ILE A 251 -4.68 -4.73 -17.22
C ILE A 251 -4.45 -3.38 -17.91
N HIS A 252 -5.36 -2.41 -17.72
CA HIS A 252 -5.27 -1.10 -18.36
C HIS A 252 -4.32 -0.14 -17.63
N GLY A 253 -4.01 -0.43 -16.34
CA GLY A 253 -3.10 0.38 -15.54
C GLY A 253 -3.56 1.83 -15.34
N ASP A 254 -4.88 2.05 -15.31
CA ASP A 254 -5.48 3.38 -15.25
C ASP A 254 -5.89 3.80 -13.84
N GLY A 255 -5.27 3.21 -12.82
CA GLY A 255 -5.42 3.47 -11.41
C GLY A 255 -5.72 2.24 -10.59
N TYR A 256 -5.82 2.43 -9.28
CA TYR A 256 -6.08 1.37 -8.30
C TYR A 256 -7.54 1.40 -7.89
N PHE A 257 -8.23 0.26 -8.04
CA PHE A 257 -9.66 0.12 -7.81
C PHE A 257 -9.97 -0.28 -6.37
N LEU A 258 -10.95 0.40 -5.78
CA LEU A 258 -11.56 0.03 -4.52
C LEU A 258 -12.49 -1.18 -4.68
N GLN A 259 -12.57 -2.01 -3.65
CA GLN A 259 -13.63 -3.02 -3.51
C GLN A 259 -14.80 -2.41 -2.71
N PRO A 260 -15.88 -1.97 -3.38
CA PRO A 260 -16.90 -1.11 -2.77
C PRO A 260 -17.75 -1.81 -1.71
N GLU A 261 -17.78 -3.15 -1.71
CA GLU A 261 -18.45 -3.97 -0.70
C GLU A 261 -17.67 -4.11 0.62
N LEU A 262 -16.39 -3.73 0.63
CA LEU A 262 -15.52 -3.95 1.79
C LEU A 262 -15.20 -2.66 2.54
N LEU A 263 -15.11 -1.55 1.83
CA LEU A 263 -14.86 -0.27 2.46
C LEU A 263 -15.40 0.89 1.63
N TYR A 264 -15.68 1.99 2.29
CA TYR A 264 -15.88 3.30 1.68
C TYR A 264 -14.61 4.13 1.87
N ALA A 265 -14.23 4.90 0.85
CA ALA A 265 -13.08 5.78 0.93
C ALA A 265 -13.44 7.19 0.47
N GLU A 266 -12.93 8.15 1.23
CA GLU A 266 -12.93 9.58 0.97
C GLU A 266 -11.50 10.03 0.69
N ILE A 267 -11.30 10.98 -0.22
CA ILE A 267 -10.02 11.66 -0.39
C ILE A 267 -10.20 13.08 0.14
N LEU A 268 -9.65 13.37 1.31
CA LEU A 268 -9.94 14.58 2.07
C LEU A 268 -8.79 15.59 2.04
N ASP A 269 -9.14 16.87 1.98
CA ASP A 269 -8.23 17.97 2.24
C ASP A 269 -7.93 18.13 3.76
N ASP A 270 -7.17 19.17 4.13
CA ASP A 270 -6.88 19.47 5.54
C ASP A 270 -8.09 19.98 6.33
N ASN A 271 -9.15 20.44 5.65
CA ASN A 271 -10.38 20.92 6.26
C ASN A 271 -11.47 19.83 6.33
N ASN A 272 -11.13 18.58 6.05
CA ASN A 272 -12.04 17.42 5.98
C ASN A 272 -13.10 17.52 4.85
N ASN A 273 -12.87 18.32 3.81
CA ASN A 273 -13.68 18.32 2.62
C ASN A 273 -13.16 17.29 1.61
N GLU A 274 -14.06 16.63 0.91
CA GLU A 274 -13.70 15.73 -0.17
C GLU A 274 -13.17 16.54 -1.37
N VAL A 275 -12.00 16.14 -1.90
CA VAL A 275 -11.38 16.80 -3.04
C VAL A 275 -12.09 16.45 -4.36
N ALA A 276 -11.97 17.32 -5.37
CA ALA A 276 -12.49 17.05 -6.70
C ALA A 276 -11.68 15.96 -7.45
N GLU A 277 -12.26 15.40 -8.51
CA GLU A 277 -11.52 14.52 -9.41
C GLU A 277 -10.29 15.23 -9.99
N GLY A 278 -9.16 14.54 -10.03
CA GLY A 278 -7.86 15.07 -10.45
C GLY A 278 -7.05 15.73 -9.34
N GLU A 279 -7.66 16.02 -8.20
CA GLU A 279 -6.97 16.62 -7.05
C GLU A 279 -6.38 15.58 -6.11
N THR A 280 -5.45 16.01 -5.26
CA THR A 280 -4.79 15.19 -4.26
C THR A 280 -5.30 15.48 -2.87
N GLY A 281 -5.43 14.44 -2.05
CA GLY A 281 -5.84 14.54 -0.67
C GLY A 281 -5.40 13.31 0.12
N GLU A 282 -5.75 13.29 1.38
CA GLU A 282 -5.46 12.16 2.27
C GLU A 282 -6.53 11.09 2.16
N LEU A 283 -6.11 9.87 1.87
CA LEU A 283 -7.00 8.72 1.87
C LEU A 283 -7.56 8.49 3.27
N THR A 284 -8.88 8.53 3.36
CA THR A 284 -9.65 8.31 4.58
C THR A 284 -10.61 7.15 4.34
N ILE A 285 -10.68 6.19 5.25
CA ILE A 285 -11.43 4.96 5.04
C ILE A 285 -12.47 4.70 6.12
N THR A 286 -13.55 4.04 5.72
CA THR A 286 -14.56 3.46 6.60
C THR A 286 -14.78 2.01 6.23
N HIS A 287 -14.54 1.08 7.14
CA HIS A 287 -14.71 -0.34 6.92
C HIS A 287 -16.19 -0.74 6.87
N PHE A 288 -16.46 -1.80 6.11
CA PHE A 288 -17.72 -2.52 6.12
C PHE A 288 -17.51 -3.97 6.52
N ASP A 289 -18.48 -4.55 7.23
CA ASP A 289 -18.52 -5.96 7.67
C ASP A 289 -17.22 -6.42 8.37
N LEU A 290 -16.65 -5.57 9.22
CA LEU A 290 -15.44 -5.85 9.98
C LEU A 290 -15.76 -5.89 11.47
N GLU A 291 -15.33 -6.96 12.14
CA GLU A 291 -15.70 -7.25 13.53
C GLU A 291 -14.59 -6.91 14.53
N GLY A 292 -13.37 -7.37 14.31
CA GLY A 292 -12.30 -7.33 15.31
C GLY A 292 -11.81 -5.91 15.59
N THR A 293 -11.31 -5.23 14.55
CA THR A 293 -10.73 -3.88 14.68
C THR A 293 -11.28 -2.97 13.57
N PRO A 294 -12.56 -2.60 13.63
CA PRO A 294 -13.18 -1.72 12.64
C PRO A 294 -12.69 -0.28 12.78
N LEU A 295 -12.51 0.40 11.63
CA LEU A 295 -12.14 1.80 11.56
C LEU A 295 -13.21 2.58 10.80
N ILE A 296 -13.65 3.72 11.35
CA ILE A 296 -14.63 4.64 10.78
C ILE A 296 -13.96 5.98 10.56
N ARG A 297 -14.01 6.50 9.32
CA ARG A 297 -13.38 7.75 8.88
C ARG A 297 -11.92 7.87 9.33
N TYR A 298 -11.18 6.79 9.17
CA TYR A 298 -9.78 6.72 9.57
C TYR A 298 -8.87 7.34 8.50
N ARG A 299 -8.14 8.38 8.87
CA ARG A 299 -7.13 9.05 8.05
C ARG A 299 -5.86 8.19 8.03
N THR A 300 -5.57 7.61 6.87
CA THR A 300 -4.44 6.67 6.72
C THR A 300 -3.08 7.35 6.77
N GLY A 301 -3.05 8.66 6.56
CA GLY A 301 -1.83 9.44 6.36
C GLY A 301 -1.27 9.32 4.94
N ASP A 302 -1.80 8.46 4.08
CA ASP A 302 -1.35 8.31 2.71
C ASP A 302 -2.02 9.34 1.80
N ILE A 303 -1.22 10.07 1.04
CA ILE A 303 -1.69 11.09 0.08
C ILE A 303 -1.75 10.47 -1.30
N CYS A 304 -2.89 10.56 -1.93
CA CYS A 304 -3.12 10.07 -3.29
C CYS A 304 -4.00 11.03 -4.10
N ARG A 305 -4.03 10.83 -5.41
CA ARG A 305 -4.91 11.57 -6.32
C ARG A 305 -6.24 10.83 -6.45
N LYS A 306 -7.36 11.56 -6.35
CA LYS A 306 -8.68 11.06 -6.71
C LYS A 306 -8.78 11.00 -8.23
N LEU A 307 -8.95 9.81 -8.78
CA LEU A 307 -9.11 9.63 -10.22
C LEU A 307 -10.59 9.58 -10.62
N SER A 308 -10.87 9.81 -11.90
CA SER A 308 -12.21 9.64 -12.45
C SER A 308 -12.71 8.22 -12.22
N SER A 309 -13.97 8.08 -11.84
CA SER A 309 -14.63 6.79 -11.67
C SER A 309 -14.85 6.05 -12.99
N GLN A 310 -14.74 6.72 -14.14
CA GLN A 310 -14.81 6.08 -15.46
C GLN A 310 -13.61 5.15 -15.65
N SER A 311 -13.89 3.89 -15.97
CA SER A 311 -12.89 2.84 -16.13
C SER A 311 -13.03 2.15 -17.49
N LYS A 312 -11.89 1.81 -18.10
CA LYS A 312 -11.85 1.01 -19.32
C LYS A 312 -12.35 -0.42 -19.13
N SER A 313 -12.28 -0.92 -17.90
CA SER A 313 -12.74 -2.27 -17.54
C SER A 313 -14.23 -2.36 -17.23
N GLY A 314 -14.96 -1.24 -17.22
CA GLY A 314 -16.38 -1.19 -16.86
C GLY A 314 -16.67 -1.20 -15.36
N ARG A 315 -15.66 -1.02 -14.52
CA ARG A 315 -15.84 -0.81 -13.06
C ARG A 315 -16.32 0.61 -12.80
N ASN A 316 -17.27 0.75 -11.88
CA ASN A 316 -17.90 2.02 -11.49
C ASN A 316 -17.57 2.40 -10.04
N THR A 317 -16.44 1.95 -9.52
CA THR A 317 -15.98 2.20 -8.16
C THR A 317 -14.95 3.32 -8.10
N LEU A 318 -14.72 3.87 -6.90
CA LEU A 318 -13.64 4.83 -6.68
C LEU A 318 -12.30 4.24 -7.17
N LYS A 319 -11.52 5.09 -7.79
CA LYS A 319 -10.21 4.81 -8.32
C LYS A 319 -9.23 5.87 -7.81
N ILE A 320 -8.05 5.43 -7.35
CA ILE A 320 -7.00 6.31 -6.87
C ILE A 320 -5.72 6.15 -7.69
N GLY A 321 -4.93 7.21 -7.73
CA GLY A 321 -3.55 7.16 -8.23
C GLY A 321 -2.60 6.48 -7.25
N PRO A 322 -1.32 6.30 -7.62
CA PRO A 322 -0.29 5.85 -6.71
C PRO A 322 -0.19 6.76 -5.48
N VAL A 323 0.25 6.18 -4.35
CA VAL A 323 0.55 6.98 -3.16
C VAL A 323 1.73 7.90 -3.43
N ILE A 324 1.49 9.19 -3.38
CA ILE A 324 2.49 10.24 -3.61
C ILE A 324 3.46 10.32 -2.42
N GLY A 325 2.93 10.12 -1.21
CA GLY A 325 3.71 10.16 0.02
C GLY A 325 2.84 10.05 1.25
N ARG A 326 3.45 10.20 2.43
CA ARG A 326 2.74 10.24 3.71
C ARG A 326 2.72 11.63 4.29
N LYS A 327 1.56 12.03 4.82
CA LYS A 327 1.34 13.37 5.38
C LYS A 327 2.37 13.74 6.46
N ASN A 328 2.70 12.81 7.35
CA ASN A 328 3.70 13.00 8.39
C ASN A 328 5.16 13.00 7.89
N GLN A 329 5.38 12.63 6.63
CA GLN A 329 6.70 12.62 5.99
C GLN A 329 6.91 13.82 5.05
N LEU A 330 6.05 14.82 5.13
CA LEU A 330 6.18 16.02 4.35
C LEU A 330 7.49 16.75 4.69
N ILE A 331 8.26 17.12 3.68
CA ILE A 331 9.51 17.87 3.81
C ILE A 331 9.24 19.31 3.36
N LYS A 332 9.57 20.27 4.24
CA LYS A 332 9.50 21.71 3.93
C LYS A 332 10.91 22.21 3.60
N LEU A 333 11.19 22.47 2.35
CA LEU A 333 12.53 22.80 1.87
C LEU A 333 12.51 24.09 1.04
N ASN A 334 13.09 25.18 1.58
CA ASN A 334 13.22 26.48 0.91
C ASN A 334 11.91 26.99 0.24
N GLY A 335 10.80 26.94 0.97
CA GLY A 335 9.48 27.37 0.48
C GLY A 335 8.77 26.36 -0.44
N THR A 336 9.38 25.22 -0.70
CA THR A 336 8.78 24.11 -1.45
C THR A 336 8.42 22.99 -0.48
N THR A 337 7.25 22.38 -0.71
CA THR A 337 6.80 21.20 0.02
C THR A 337 6.94 19.97 -0.88
N LEU A 338 7.59 18.92 -0.37
CA LEU A 338 7.79 17.68 -1.14
C LEU A 338 7.70 16.44 -0.24
N TYR A 339 7.47 15.30 -0.87
CA TYR A 339 7.50 14.01 -0.21
C TYR A 339 8.80 13.27 -0.51
N PRO A 340 9.35 12.50 0.46
CA PRO A 340 10.57 11.71 0.25
C PRO A 340 10.52 10.79 -0.96
N ASN A 341 9.33 10.34 -1.33
CA ASN A 341 9.15 9.45 -2.47
C ASN A 341 9.65 10.06 -3.79
N ALA A 342 9.52 11.37 -3.96
CA ALA A 342 10.06 12.07 -5.14
C ALA A 342 11.60 11.98 -5.20
N ILE A 343 12.27 12.06 -4.06
CA ILE A 343 13.73 11.87 -3.94
C ILE A 343 14.09 10.41 -4.24
N ILE A 344 13.41 9.47 -3.60
CA ILE A 344 13.64 8.03 -3.72
C ILE A 344 13.49 7.59 -5.17
N GLN A 345 12.44 8.02 -5.87
CA GLN A 345 12.22 7.67 -7.28
C GLN A 345 13.36 8.19 -8.17
N THR A 346 13.82 9.43 -7.95
CA THR A 346 14.97 9.95 -8.69
C THR A 346 16.25 9.16 -8.42
N LEU A 347 16.53 8.80 -7.17
CA LEU A 347 17.73 8.01 -6.83
C LEU A 347 17.69 6.60 -7.42
N LYS A 348 16.52 5.99 -7.54
CA LYS A 348 16.33 4.67 -8.18
C LYS A 348 16.61 4.66 -9.68
N GLU A 349 16.70 5.82 -10.34
CA GLU A 349 17.10 5.93 -11.74
C GLU A 349 18.60 5.65 -11.94
N TYR A 350 19.39 5.79 -10.87
CA TYR A 350 20.83 5.57 -10.88
C TYR A 350 21.17 4.18 -10.37
N ASP A 351 22.30 3.65 -10.84
CA ASP A 351 22.80 2.33 -10.47
C ASP A 351 23.58 2.43 -9.14
N LEU A 352 22.85 2.76 -8.07
CA LEU A 352 23.39 2.86 -6.72
C LEU A 352 23.28 1.49 -6.03
N ASP A 353 24.32 1.09 -5.29
CA ASP A 353 24.26 -0.13 -4.46
C ASP A 353 23.27 0.04 -3.32
N ASP A 354 23.24 1.24 -2.70
CA ASP A 354 22.31 1.61 -1.64
C ASP A 354 22.26 3.13 -1.46
N PHE A 355 21.20 3.63 -0.80
CA PHE A 355 21.09 5.03 -0.41
C PHE A 355 20.18 5.21 0.81
N LEU A 356 20.33 6.35 1.49
CA LEU A 356 19.52 6.77 2.62
C LEU A 356 19.28 8.28 2.58
N VAL A 357 18.02 8.67 2.62
CA VAL A 357 17.61 10.08 2.75
C VAL A 357 17.42 10.39 4.23
N VAL A 358 18.19 11.35 4.73
CA VAL A 358 18.08 11.84 6.11
C VAL A 358 17.45 13.22 6.07
N VAL A 359 16.31 13.37 6.74
CA VAL A 359 15.57 14.62 6.88
C VAL A 359 15.70 15.11 8.31
N GLU A 360 16.36 16.24 8.50
CA GLU A 360 16.43 16.91 9.81
C GLU A 360 15.30 17.95 9.88
N LYS A 361 14.29 17.67 10.71
CA LYS A 361 13.09 18.50 10.86
C LYS A 361 13.41 19.80 11.60
N SER A 362 12.91 20.92 11.10
CA SER A 362 13.01 22.21 11.77
C SER A 362 11.62 22.73 12.16
N ALA A 363 11.46 23.10 13.42
CA ALA A 363 10.23 23.71 13.90
C ALA A 363 10.03 25.16 13.44
N VAL A 364 11.10 25.87 13.05
CA VAL A 364 11.08 27.31 12.78
C VAL A 364 11.60 27.65 11.38
N GLN A 365 12.42 26.79 10.79
CA GLN A 365 13.09 27.03 9.51
C GLN A 365 12.74 25.94 8.51
N THR A 366 13.39 25.98 7.34
CA THR A 366 13.31 24.93 6.34
C THR A 366 13.96 23.62 6.86
N ASP A 367 13.41 22.48 6.52
CA ASP A 367 14.01 21.17 6.81
C ASP A 367 15.36 21.04 6.07
N GLU A 368 16.31 20.27 6.63
CA GLU A 368 17.54 19.91 5.92
C GLU A 368 17.41 18.48 5.36
N VAL A 369 17.84 18.31 4.11
CA VAL A 369 17.84 17.00 3.45
C VAL A 369 19.26 16.63 3.06
N LYS A 370 19.75 15.52 3.64
CA LYS A 370 21.02 14.88 3.30
C LYS A 370 20.77 13.56 2.63
N ILE A 371 21.42 13.30 1.52
CA ILE A 371 21.29 12.03 0.77
C ILE A 371 22.63 11.31 0.89
N LEU A 372 22.64 10.23 1.65
CA LEU A 372 23.79 9.35 1.76
C LEU A 372 23.68 8.29 0.67
N ILE A 373 24.75 8.06 -0.08
CA ILE A 373 24.78 7.10 -1.19
C ILE A 373 26.01 6.23 -1.13
N THR A 374 25.87 4.98 -1.57
CA THR A 374 26.98 4.09 -1.85
C THR A 374 26.83 3.51 -3.25
N SER A 375 27.92 3.45 -4.01
CA SER A 375 27.96 2.83 -5.32
C SER A 375 29.35 2.27 -5.60
N SER A 376 29.39 1.00 -6.03
CA SER A 376 30.61 0.35 -6.55
C SER A 376 30.87 0.68 -8.01
N LYS A 377 29.91 1.29 -8.70
CA LYS A 377 30.00 1.68 -10.10
C LYS A 377 30.19 3.19 -10.25
N ALA A 378 30.68 3.60 -11.41
CA ALA A 378 30.78 5.02 -11.76
C ALA A 378 29.37 5.63 -11.92
N VAL A 379 29.07 6.64 -11.12
CA VAL A 379 27.80 7.38 -11.17
C VAL A 379 28.09 8.81 -11.62
N ASN A 380 27.29 9.34 -12.52
CA ASN A 380 27.35 10.73 -12.89
C ASN A 380 26.61 11.59 -11.83
N TYR A 381 27.35 12.00 -10.80
CA TYR A 381 26.81 12.76 -9.68
C TYR A 381 26.31 14.15 -10.06
N GLU A 382 26.94 14.80 -11.04
CA GLU A 382 26.51 16.12 -11.50
C GLU A 382 25.12 16.04 -12.14
N LEU A 383 24.92 15.05 -13.02
CA LEU A 383 23.63 14.82 -13.64
C LEU A 383 22.56 14.43 -12.59
N MET A 384 22.92 13.59 -11.62
CA MET A 384 22.02 13.18 -10.54
C MET A 384 21.59 14.40 -9.69
N ILE A 385 22.54 15.26 -9.30
CA ILE A 385 22.24 16.50 -8.56
C ILE A 385 21.35 17.42 -9.40
N GLN A 386 21.64 17.58 -10.69
CA GLN A 386 20.82 18.40 -11.58
C GLN A 386 19.39 17.86 -11.73
N GLN A 387 19.22 16.57 -11.86
CA GLN A 387 17.89 15.95 -11.94
C GLN A 387 17.12 16.07 -10.63
N LEU A 388 17.79 15.84 -9.48
CA LEU A 388 17.20 16.07 -8.17
C LEU A 388 16.79 17.53 -8.02
N GLN A 389 17.66 18.47 -8.41
CA GLN A 389 17.37 19.91 -8.34
C GLN A 389 16.18 20.31 -9.24
N ASN A 390 16.10 19.76 -10.43
CA ASN A 390 15.00 20.05 -11.37
C ASN A 390 13.65 19.54 -10.82
N ARG A 391 13.63 18.33 -10.23
CA ARG A 391 12.39 17.72 -9.68
C ARG A 391 12.01 18.31 -8.33
N LEU A 392 12.99 18.57 -7.47
CA LEU A 392 12.75 19.00 -6.09
C LEU A 392 12.79 20.53 -5.94
N ARG A 393 13.21 21.25 -7.00
CA ARG A 393 13.46 22.70 -7.00
C ARG A 393 14.47 23.16 -5.94
N VAL A 394 15.22 22.22 -5.37
CA VAL A 394 16.22 22.46 -4.33
C VAL A 394 17.42 21.55 -4.57
N LYS A 395 18.62 22.07 -4.31
CA LYS A 395 19.86 21.31 -4.40
C LYS A 395 20.10 20.54 -3.10
N PRO A 396 19.94 19.19 -3.08
CA PRO A 396 20.20 18.40 -1.89
C PRO A 396 21.70 18.27 -1.61
N VAL A 397 22.06 18.03 -0.36
CA VAL A 397 23.42 17.66 0.04
C VAL A 397 23.60 16.17 -0.19
N ILE A 398 24.55 15.78 -1.05
CA ILE A 398 24.90 14.38 -1.31
C ILE A 398 26.19 14.05 -0.54
N ILE A 399 26.17 12.94 0.17
CA ILE A 399 27.27 12.44 0.98
C ILE A 399 27.59 11.02 0.54
N HIS A 400 28.85 10.78 0.19
CA HIS A 400 29.32 9.40 -0.04
C HIS A 400 29.48 8.69 1.30
N ALA A 401 28.87 7.52 1.42
CA ALA A 401 28.88 6.74 2.64
C ALA A 401 29.13 5.26 2.31
N THR A 402 29.70 4.54 3.24
CA THR A 402 29.84 3.10 3.18
C THR A 402 28.52 2.42 3.54
N LYS A 403 28.32 1.18 3.11
CA LYS A 403 27.14 0.40 3.48
C LYS A 403 27.00 0.27 5.00
N SER A 404 28.10 0.13 5.73
CA SER A 404 28.12 0.03 7.19
C SER A 404 27.60 1.31 7.85
N GLU A 405 27.93 2.50 7.29
CA GLU A 405 27.44 3.77 7.81
C GLU A 405 25.93 3.92 7.55
N LEU A 406 25.44 3.50 6.37
CA LEU A 406 24.01 3.50 6.08
C LEU A 406 23.25 2.57 7.03
N ASP A 407 23.77 1.35 7.24
CA ASP A 407 23.14 0.35 8.11
C ASP A 407 23.16 0.78 9.59
N ALA A 408 24.19 1.50 10.03
CA ALA A 408 24.27 2.04 11.39
C ALA A 408 23.20 3.14 11.68
N LEU A 409 22.74 3.83 10.65
CA LEU A 409 21.70 4.86 10.77
C LEU A 409 20.29 4.31 10.74
N ARG A 410 20.10 3.11 10.19
CA ARG A 410 18.79 2.46 10.05
C ARG A 410 18.34 1.80 11.36
N PRO A 411 17.05 1.83 11.69
CA PRO A 411 16.50 1.01 12.77
C PRO A 411 16.74 -0.48 12.52
N ARG A 412 17.23 -1.20 13.54
CA ARG A 412 17.67 -2.60 13.42
C ARG A 412 16.55 -3.62 13.15
N ASP A 413 15.31 -3.30 13.55
CA ASP A 413 14.19 -4.25 13.54
C ASP A 413 13.15 -4.00 12.42
N SER A 414 13.54 -3.26 11.36
CA SER A 414 12.61 -2.96 10.28
C SER A 414 12.43 -4.14 9.33
N ARG A 415 11.16 -4.53 9.05
CA ARG A 415 10.81 -5.55 8.03
C ARG A 415 11.09 -5.10 6.59
N LYS A 416 11.23 -3.80 6.36
CA LYS A 416 11.48 -3.20 5.04
C LYS A 416 12.79 -2.44 5.07
N LEU A 417 13.47 -2.38 3.93
CA LEU A 417 14.61 -1.49 3.76
C LEU A 417 14.16 -0.04 3.93
N ILE A 418 14.66 0.61 4.99
CA ILE A 418 14.36 2.00 5.26
C ILE A 418 15.23 2.86 4.35
N GLN A 419 14.61 3.63 3.46
CA GLN A 419 15.26 4.54 2.53
C GLN A 419 15.17 6.01 2.96
N VAL A 420 14.39 6.30 4.01
CA VAL A 420 14.23 7.65 4.57
C VAL A 420 14.16 7.57 6.10
N ILE A 421 14.85 8.48 6.77
CA ILE A 421 14.73 8.70 8.21
C ILE A 421 14.50 10.17 8.51
N PHE A 422 13.66 10.45 9.50
CA PHE A 422 13.38 11.79 10.02
C PHE A 422 14.02 11.93 11.40
N ARG A 423 14.67 13.06 11.65
CA ARG A 423 15.32 13.43 12.92
C ARG A 423 14.85 14.78 13.42
#